data_7e94c49900d18818ab51dc56c6c0a2e9
#
_entry.id   7e94c49900d18818ab51dc56c6c0a2e9
#
_cell.length_a   1.000
_cell.length_b   1.000
_cell.length_c   1.000
_cell.angle_alpha   90.00
_cell.angle_beta   90.00
_cell.angle_gamma   90.00
#
_symmetry.space_group_name_H-M   'P 1'
#
loop_
_entity.id
_entity.type
_entity.pdbx_description
1 polymer ?
#
loop_
_entity_poly.entity_id
_entity_poly.type
_entity_poly.pdbx_seq_one_letter_code
_entity_poly.pdbx_strand_id
1 'polypeptide(L)'
;MRLSYRSKSVWRQGIWIEALLAAIAPFAVCAQGNLLLSAKDLGAVPGVSEIRIDSGPASAAIQQELRAADRALLQAVATNDRLAAARLLDSEFTWIDRDGRSRNKSDLVNRIALLSAGPDTNVTLQPYGRVALITGTHGLTPDNAPALFARVWVRQLSGWRLLLYQETAPPDAVVRDARYGTTRAQRPTQCDNPCRSLPYKPLSSDAQEIVASFMAGEKAVFDADPEAASRMLADDVMFVTPDSSQPMDKAQRIAVMHSFRHAGEVELPPAVASMALWVFGNAAVMSLDQESPAGEMLRATRIWAKRDGQWQLTFSQQTLVQ
;
A
#
# COMPACT_ATOMS: atom_id res chain seq x y z
N MET A 1 -30.84 32.20 -32.87
CA MET A 1 -31.79 31.17 -33.26
C MET A 1 -31.88 30.14 -32.13
N ARG A 2 -32.97 30.22 -31.34
CA ARG A 2 -33.23 29.36 -30.18
C ARG A 2 -34.01 28.13 -30.66
N LEU A 3 -33.63 26.94 -30.20
CA LEU A 3 -34.53 25.78 -30.23
C LEU A 3 -34.38 25.02 -28.86
N SER A 4 -35.41 25.19 -28.09
CA SER A 4 -35.73 24.44 -26.88
C SER A 4 -36.34 23.09 -27.27
N TYR A 5 -35.92 22.00 -26.59
CA TYR A 5 -36.68 20.75 -26.64
C TYR A 5 -37.03 20.33 -25.21
N ARG A 6 -38.33 20.45 -24.92
CA ARG A 6 -38.99 19.82 -23.78
C ARG A 6 -39.40 18.39 -24.20
N SER A 7 -39.19 17.42 -23.38
CA SER A 7 -39.88 16.16 -23.47
C SER A 7 -40.37 15.69 -22.11
N LYS A 8 -41.61 15.26 -22.18
CA LYS A 8 -42.58 15.01 -21.14
C LYS A 8 -42.36 13.67 -20.45
N SER A 9 -42.64 13.67 -19.15
CA SER A 9 -42.95 12.52 -18.30
C SER A 9 -44.16 11.74 -18.79
N VAL A 10 -44.10 10.39 -18.71
CA VAL A 10 -45.29 9.55 -18.69
C VAL A 10 -45.15 8.53 -17.57
N TRP A 11 -45.97 8.72 -16.56
CA TRP A 11 -46.29 7.76 -15.50
C TRP A 11 -47.22 6.66 -16.09
N ARG A 12 -47.00 5.40 -15.74
CA ARG A 12 -48.10 4.42 -15.64
C ARG A 12 -47.87 3.49 -14.47
N GLN A 13 -48.84 3.54 -13.58
CA GLN A 13 -49.14 2.62 -12.47
C GLN A 13 -49.87 1.37 -12.98
N GLY A 14 -49.89 0.35 -12.14
CA GLY A 14 -50.86 -0.78 -12.17
C GLY A 14 -50.17 -2.05 -11.71
N ILE A 15 -50.25 -2.49 -10.42
CA ILE A 15 -51.35 -3.18 -9.72
C ILE A 15 -51.43 -4.68 -10.09
N TRP A 16 -51.31 -5.55 -9.17
CA TRP A 16 -51.99 -6.47 -8.23
C TRP A 16 -51.19 -7.79 -8.10
N ILE A 17 -50.81 -8.24 -6.90
CA ILE A 17 -51.34 -9.16 -5.89
C ILE A 17 -51.58 -10.59 -6.41
N GLU A 18 -50.87 -11.55 -5.83
CA GLU A 18 -51.53 -12.67 -5.15
C GLU A 18 -50.58 -13.43 -4.20
N ALA A 19 -51.13 -13.75 -3.07
CA ALA A 19 -50.51 -14.45 -1.95
C ALA A 19 -50.54 -15.96 -2.18
N LEU A 20 -49.52 -16.66 -1.67
CA LEU A 20 -49.64 -18.10 -1.38
C LEU A 20 -49.02 -18.39 -0.01
N LEU A 21 -49.92 -18.68 0.91
CA LEU A 21 -49.67 -19.28 2.23
C LEU A 21 -49.26 -20.74 2.05
N ALA A 22 -48.16 -21.15 2.65
CA ALA A 22 -48.01 -22.57 3.03
C ALA A 22 -47.00 -22.76 4.17
N ALA A 23 -47.54 -23.30 5.25
CA ALA A 23 -46.96 -24.24 6.21
C ALA A 23 -45.87 -23.77 7.18
N ILE A 24 -46.33 -23.46 8.38
CA ILE A 24 -45.59 -23.37 9.63
C ILE A 24 -45.28 -24.81 10.11
N ALA A 25 -44.02 -25.15 10.30
CA ALA A 25 -43.58 -26.24 11.14
C ALA A 25 -42.78 -25.68 12.33
N PRO A 26 -43.05 -26.10 13.56
CA PRO A 26 -42.34 -25.59 14.72
C PRO A 26 -40.99 -26.29 14.85
N PHE A 27 -39.90 -25.55 14.69
CA PHE A 27 -38.58 -26.03 15.12
C PHE A 27 -38.35 -25.63 16.56
N ALA A 28 -37.96 -26.63 17.34
CA ALA A 28 -37.63 -26.57 18.74
C ALA A 28 -36.53 -25.51 19.03
N VAL A 29 -36.78 -24.69 20.02
CA VAL A 29 -35.82 -23.80 20.64
C VAL A 29 -34.83 -24.67 21.43
N CYS A 30 -33.64 -24.91 20.86
CA CYS A 30 -32.46 -25.32 21.63
C CYS A 30 -31.84 -24.07 22.22
N ALA A 31 -31.94 -23.94 23.54
CA ALA A 31 -31.19 -22.95 24.31
C ALA A 31 -29.68 -23.21 24.15
N GLN A 32 -29.01 -22.39 23.36
CA GLN A 32 -27.54 -22.35 23.33
C GLN A 32 -27.07 -21.52 24.50
N GLY A 33 -26.58 -22.21 25.54
CA GLY A 33 -25.86 -21.59 26.62
C GLY A 33 -24.58 -20.94 26.07
N ASN A 34 -24.44 -19.63 26.33
CA ASN A 34 -23.20 -18.90 26.12
C ASN A 34 -22.10 -19.47 27.04
N LEU A 35 -21.32 -20.40 26.54
CA LEU A 35 -20.02 -20.74 27.11
C LEU A 35 -19.03 -19.65 26.72
N LEU A 36 -18.88 -18.65 27.59
CA LEU A 36 -17.74 -17.77 27.61
C LEU A 36 -16.52 -18.58 28.03
N LEU A 37 -15.85 -19.20 27.07
CA LEU A 37 -14.52 -19.77 27.30
C LEU A 37 -13.54 -18.61 27.55
N SER A 38 -13.08 -18.52 28.78
CA SER A 38 -12.01 -17.60 29.17
C SER A 38 -10.75 -17.97 28.39
N ALA A 39 -10.03 -16.97 27.89
CA ALA A 39 -8.76 -17.14 27.18
C ALA A 39 -7.65 -17.84 28.01
N LYS A 40 -7.93 -18.24 29.25
CA LYS A 40 -7.02 -19.00 30.12
C LYS A 40 -7.13 -20.52 29.98
N ASP A 41 -8.14 -21.04 29.32
CA ASP A 41 -8.39 -22.49 29.23
C ASP A 41 -7.91 -23.13 27.92
N LEU A 42 -7.31 -22.37 27.02
CA LEU A 42 -6.58 -22.89 25.87
C LEU A 42 -5.18 -23.28 26.33
N GLY A 43 -5.09 -24.48 26.92
CA GLY A 43 -3.81 -25.13 27.22
C GLY A 43 -2.93 -25.11 25.97
N ALA A 44 -1.65 -24.78 26.15
CA ALA A 44 -0.62 -24.78 25.12
C ALA A 44 -0.71 -26.06 24.30
N VAL A 45 -1.06 -25.94 23.01
CA VAL A 45 -1.01 -27.04 22.06
C VAL A 45 0.46 -27.39 21.87
N PRO A 46 0.92 -28.60 22.28
CA PRO A 46 2.32 -28.98 22.08
C PRO A 46 2.57 -29.14 20.59
N GLY A 47 3.46 -28.35 20.03
CA GLY A 47 3.93 -28.48 18.65
C GLY A 47 3.74 -27.26 17.72
N VAL A 48 3.13 -26.19 18.18
CA VAL A 48 3.24 -24.92 17.50
C VAL A 48 4.50 -24.23 18.00
N SER A 49 5.64 -24.57 17.40
CA SER A 49 6.84 -23.77 17.57
C SER A 49 6.47 -22.35 17.14
N GLU A 50 6.43 -21.41 18.09
CA GLU A 50 6.52 -19.99 17.79
C GLU A 50 7.70 -19.84 16.83
N ILE A 51 7.43 -19.58 15.56
CA ILE A 51 8.48 -19.20 14.63
C ILE A 51 8.93 -17.84 15.13
N ARG A 52 9.94 -17.83 16.02
CA ARG A 52 10.73 -16.63 16.30
C ARG A 52 11.31 -16.22 14.97
N ILE A 53 10.65 -15.28 14.34
CA ILE A 53 11.20 -14.60 13.17
C ILE A 53 12.18 -13.60 13.77
N ASP A 54 13.44 -14.04 13.90
CA ASP A 54 14.53 -13.14 14.20
C ASP A 54 14.47 -12.00 13.20
N SER A 55 14.57 -10.78 13.69
CA SER A 55 14.72 -9.55 12.90
C SER A 55 16.07 -9.49 12.16
N GLY A 56 16.81 -10.59 12.15
CA GLY A 56 18.02 -10.78 11.38
C GLY A 56 17.77 -10.99 9.89
N PRO A 57 18.80 -10.96 9.06
CA PRO A 57 18.68 -11.23 7.63
C PRO A 57 17.99 -12.57 7.44
N ALA A 58 16.95 -12.61 6.60
CA ALA A 58 16.22 -13.83 6.32
C ALA A 58 17.20 -14.93 5.90
N SER A 59 16.96 -16.15 6.36
CA SER A 59 17.82 -17.27 6.00
C SER A 59 17.94 -17.37 4.48
N ALA A 60 19.07 -17.84 3.97
CA ALA A 60 19.29 -18.03 2.53
C ALA A 60 18.16 -18.85 1.88
N ALA A 61 17.56 -19.79 2.63
CA ALA A 61 16.41 -20.58 2.19
C ALA A 61 15.19 -19.71 1.92
N ILE A 62 14.85 -18.77 2.81
CA ILE A 62 13.72 -17.85 2.63
C ILE A 62 13.93 -16.95 1.41
N GLN A 63 15.14 -16.44 1.22
CA GLN A 63 15.47 -15.63 0.05
C GLN A 63 15.35 -16.45 -1.24
N GLN A 64 15.78 -17.71 -1.22
CA GLN A 64 15.67 -18.60 -2.36
C GLN A 64 14.22 -18.92 -2.71
N GLU A 65 13.37 -19.21 -1.70
CA GLU A 65 11.92 -19.42 -1.89
C GLU A 65 11.26 -18.19 -2.52
N LEU A 66 11.57 -17.00 -2.00
CA LEU A 66 11.03 -15.76 -2.51
C LEU A 66 11.46 -15.48 -3.97
N ARG A 67 12.76 -15.64 -4.27
CA ARG A 67 13.27 -15.51 -5.65
C ARG A 67 12.63 -16.53 -6.59
N ALA A 68 12.32 -17.73 -6.10
CA ALA A 68 11.62 -18.75 -6.89
C ALA A 68 10.18 -18.33 -7.18
N ALA A 69 9.45 -17.79 -6.19
CA ALA A 69 8.09 -17.31 -6.36
C ALA A 69 8.04 -16.12 -7.34
N ASP A 70 8.96 -15.17 -7.21
CA ASP A 70 9.07 -14.01 -8.10
C ASP A 70 9.37 -14.42 -9.56
N ARG A 71 10.35 -15.30 -9.77
CA ARG A 71 10.62 -15.84 -11.11
C ARG A 71 9.43 -16.61 -11.69
N ALA A 72 8.71 -17.37 -10.86
CA ALA A 72 7.53 -18.11 -11.31
C ALA A 72 6.41 -17.16 -11.76
N LEU A 73 6.23 -16.03 -11.09
CA LEU A 73 5.28 -14.99 -11.52
C LEU A 73 5.70 -14.39 -12.86
N LEU A 74 6.95 -13.97 -13.00
CA LEU A 74 7.46 -13.39 -14.24
C LEU A 74 7.35 -14.39 -15.40
N GLN A 75 7.62 -15.67 -15.16
CA GLN A 75 7.44 -16.73 -16.15
C GLN A 75 5.95 -16.90 -16.53
N ALA A 76 5.03 -16.90 -15.55
CA ALA A 76 3.61 -17.00 -15.82
C ALA A 76 3.10 -15.80 -16.65
N VAL A 77 3.61 -14.60 -16.38
CA VAL A 77 3.34 -13.40 -17.19
C VAL A 77 3.86 -13.58 -18.61
N ALA A 78 5.12 -13.98 -18.78
CA ALA A 78 5.77 -14.15 -20.07
C ALA A 78 5.07 -15.20 -20.96
N THR A 79 4.52 -16.26 -20.34
CA THR A 79 3.80 -17.33 -21.04
C THR A 79 2.30 -17.14 -21.09
N ASN A 80 1.77 -16.02 -20.56
CA ASN A 80 0.34 -15.73 -20.42
C ASN A 80 -0.42 -16.85 -19.64
N ASP A 81 0.25 -17.49 -18.68
CA ASP A 81 -0.35 -18.51 -17.81
C ASP A 81 -1.12 -17.85 -16.66
N ARG A 82 -2.40 -17.58 -16.90
CA ARG A 82 -3.30 -16.93 -15.94
C ARG A 82 -3.50 -17.73 -14.66
N LEU A 83 -3.53 -19.05 -14.76
CA LEU A 83 -3.74 -19.91 -13.59
C LEU A 83 -2.52 -19.94 -12.68
N ALA A 84 -1.32 -20.04 -13.25
CA ALA A 84 -0.09 -19.97 -12.49
C ALA A 84 0.06 -18.61 -11.82
N ALA A 85 -0.18 -17.51 -12.55
CA ALA A 85 -0.16 -16.16 -11.98
C ALA A 85 -1.17 -16.00 -10.85
N ALA A 86 -2.44 -16.41 -11.04
CA ALA A 86 -3.49 -16.31 -10.03
C ALA A 86 -3.14 -17.00 -8.71
N ARG A 87 -2.36 -18.09 -8.76
CA ARG A 87 -1.89 -18.82 -7.56
C ARG A 87 -0.81 -18.07 -6.80
N LEU A 88 -0.07 -17.19 -7.46
CA LEU A 88 1.01 -16.40 -6.87
C LEU A 88 0.52 -15.05 -6.34
N LEU A 89 -0.66 -14.59 -6.74
CA LEU A 89 -1.26 -13.35 -6.24
C LEU A 89 -2.06 -13.60 -4.97
N ASP A 90 -1.92 -12.69 -4.00
CA ASP A 90 -2.76 -12.65 -2.80
C ASP A 90 -4.24 -12.37 -3.15
N SER A 91 -5.18 -12.68 -2.24
CA SER A 91 -6.60 -12.33 -2.42
C SER A 91 -6.80 -10.82 -2.50
N GLU A 92 -6.04 -10.07 -1.71
CA GLU A 92 -6.07 -8.61 -1.62
C GLU A 92 -5.10 -7.93 -2.59
N PHE A 93 -4.57 -8.67 -3.57
CA PHE A 93 -3.58 -8.14 -4.49
C PHE A 93 -4.04 -6.86 -5.19
N THR A 94 -3.13 -5.89 -5.21
CA THR A 94 -3.29 -4.63 -5.94
C THR A 94 -2.07 -4.35 -6.81
N TRP A 95 -2.30 -3.99 -8.06
CA TRP A 95 -1.29 -3.44 -8.95
C TRP A 95 -1.57 -1.97 -9.20
N ILE A 96 -0.58 -1.13 -8.91
CA ILE A 96 -0.55 0.30 -9.21
C ILE A 96 0.40 0.47 -10.39
N ASP A 97 -0.12 0.77 -11.56
CA ASP A 97 0.71 0.98 -12.75
C ASP A 97 1.40 2.36 -12.73
N ARG A 98 2.29 2.60 -13.67
CA ARG A 98 3.07 3.85 -13.80
C ARG A 98 2.22 5.13 -13.90
N ASP A 99 0.97 4.99 -14.39
CA ASP A 99 0.02 6.09 -14.50
C ASP A 99 -0.82 6.24 -13.22
N GLY A 100 -0.50 5.49 -12.17
CA GLY A 100 -1.20 5.47 -10.90
C GLY A 100 -2.56 4.76 -10.94
N ARG A 101 -2.89 4.01 -12.01
CA ARG A 101 -4.16 3.26 -12.06
C ARG A 101 -4.04 2.00 -11.20
N SER A 102 -5.02 1.80 -10.32
CA SER A 102 -5.10 0.61 -9.48
C SER A 102 -5.91 -0.48 -10.14
N ARG A 103 -5.40 -1.72 -10.10
CA ARG A 103 -6.06 -2.93 -10.58
C ARG A 103 -5.98 -4.02 -9.54
N ASN A 104 -7.06 -4.74 -9.38
CA ASN A 104 -7.12 -5.88 -8.48
C ASN A 104 -6.67 -7.18 -9.16
N LYS A 105 -6.66 -8.27 -8.38
CA LYS A 105 -6.28 -9.60 -8.84
C LYS A 105 -7.08 -10.06 -10.07
N SER A 106 -8.40 -9.86 -10.08
CA SER A 106 -9.24 -10.33 -11.18
C SER A 106 -8.98 -9.55 -12.47
N ASP A 107 -8.77 -8.24 -12.35
CA ASP A 107 -8.41 -7.38 -13.49
C ASP A 107 -7.09 -7.82 -14.12
N LEU A 108 -6.09 -8.11 -13.26
CA LEU A 108 -4.80 -8.54 -13.74
C LEU A 108 -4.85 -9.93 -14.40
N VAL A 109 -5.47 -10.92 -13.76
CA VAL A 109 -5.57 -12.28 -14.30
C VAL A 109 -6.25 -12.28 -15.67
N ASN A 110 -7.26 -11.42 -15.87
CA ASN A 110 -7.93 -11.27 -17.15
C ASN A 110 -7.06 -10.59 -18.21
N ARG A 111 -6.08 -9.78 -17.80
CA ARG A 111 -5.23 -8.96 -18.66
C ARG A 111 -3.74 -9.11 -18.32
N ILE A 112 -3.30 -10.32 -18.04
CA ILE A 112 -1.94 -10.58 -17.53
C ILE A 112 -0.82 -10.03 -18.42
N ALA A 113 -1.06 -9.95 -19.73
CA ALA A 113 -0.13 -9.35 -20.67
C ALA A 113 0.18 -7.86 -20.40
N LEU A 114 -0.65 -7.16 -19.59
CA LEU A 114 -0.36 -5.78 -19.18
C LEU A 114 0.84 -5.68 -18.24
N LEU A 115 1.19 -6.77 -17.52
CA LEU A 115 2.40 -6.85 -16.69
C LEU A 115 3.67 -7.12 -17.50
N SER A 116 3.57 -7.27 -18.81
CA SER A 116 4.72 -7.52 -19.67
C SER A 116 5.62 -6.30 -19.69
N ALA A 117 6.54 -6.26 -18.73
CA ALA A 117 7.63 -5.31 -18.68
C ALA A 117 8.87 -5.90 -19.37
N GLY A 118 9.81 -5.04 -19.74
CA GLY A 118 11.14 -5.45 -20.15
C GLY A 118 11.89 -6.18 -19.02
N PRO A 119 13.14 -6.59 -19.25
CA PRO A 119 13.91 -7.26 -18.22
C PRO A 119 14.12 -6.35 -17.00
N ASP A 120 13.96 -6.94 -15.82
CA ASP A 120 14.27 -6.27 -14.56
C ASP A 120 15.76 -6.03 -14.42
N THR A 121 16.16 -4.85 -13.98
CA THR A 121 17.54 -4.46 -13.70
C THR A 121 17.64 -3.85 -12.29
N ASN A 122 18.84 -3.83 -11.72
CA ASN A 122 19.11 -3.28 -10.39
C ASN A 122 18.21 -3.89 -9.29
N VAL A 123 17.92 -5.19 -9.40
CA VAL A 123 16.98 -5.87 -8.51
C VAL A 123 17.58 -6.05 -7.14
N THR A 124 16.92 -5.52 -6.13
CA THR A 124 17.23 -5.74 -4.71
C THR A 124 16.12 -6.52 -4.02
N LEU A 125 16.48 -7.24 -2.96
CA LEU A 125 15.55 -8.03 -2.16
C LEU A 125 15.78 -7.73 -0.69
N GLN A 126 14.75 -7.27 0.01
CA GLN A 126 14.77 -6.90 1.41
C GLN A 126 13.67 -7.67 2.16
N PRO A 127 14.04 -8.62 3.03
CA PRO A 127 13.06 -9.36 3.84
C PRO A 127 12.78 -8.63 5.15
N TYR A 128 11.50 -8.65 5.54
CA TYR A 128 10.97 -8.14 6.80
C TYR A 128 10.10 -9.22 7.47
N GLY A 129 10.69 -10.37 7.78
CA GLY A 129 9.97 -11.50 8.36
C GLY A 129 8.95 -12.12 7.38
N ARG A 130 7.66 -11.89 7.62
CA ARG A 130 6.57 -12.38 6.74
C ARG A 130 6.26 -11.45 5.57
N VAL A 131 6.89 -10.30 5.50
CA VAL A 131 6.83 -9.39 4.36
C VAL A 131 8.19 -9.37 3.69
N ALA A 132 8.23 -9.27 2.39
CA ALA A 132 9.46 -9.05 1.63
C ALA A 132 9.22 -8.07 0.50
N LEU A 133 10.21 -7.24 0.24
CA LEU A 133 10.22 -6.24 -0.80
C LEU A 133 11.24 -6.63 -1.87
N ILE A 134 10.79 -6.63 -3.12
CA ILE A 134 11.67 -6.69 -4.30
C ILE A 134 11.51 -5.37 -5.04
N THR A 135 12.60 -4.62 -5.20
CA THR A 135 12.63 -3.39 -5.98
C THR A 135 13.60 -3.50 -7.12
N GLY A 136 13.43 -2.66 -8.12
CA GLY A 136 14.31 -2.59 -9.28
C GLY A 136 13.81 -1.57 -10.29
N THR A 137 14.37 -1.67 -11.48
CA THR A 137 14.00 -0.86 -12.64
C THR A 137 13.68 -1.77 -13.80
N HIS A 138 12.67 -1.46 -14.58
CA HIS A 138 12.40 -2.15 -15.84
C HIS A 138 12.05 -1.14 -16.94
N GLY A 139 12.34 -1.54 -18.19
CA GLY A 139 11.90 -0.80 -19.38
C GLY A 139 10.42 -1.07 -19.64
N LEU A 140 9.66 -0.04 -19.95
CA LEU A 140 8.26 -0.15 -20.33
C LEU A 140 8.12 -0.07 -21.84
N THR A 141 7.31 -0.94 -22.42
CA THR A 141 6.88 -0.83 -23.80
C THR A 141 5.60 0.04 -23.88
N PRO A 142 5.38 0.85 -24.94
CA PRO A 142 6.17 1.01 -26.16
C PRO A 142 7.37 1.96 -26.06
N ASP A 143 7.42 2.82 -25.06
CA ASP A 143 8.35 3.97 -25.03
C ASP A 143 9.71 3.63 -24.43
N ASN A 144 9.88 2.39 -23.93
CA ASN A 144 11.07 1.91 -23.23
C ASN A 144 11.57 2.86 -22.12
N ALA A 145 10.69 3.70 -21.60
CA ALA A 145 11.00 4.57 -20.48
C ALA A 145 11.20 3.72 -19.21
N PRO A 146 12.28 3.93 -18.45
CA PRO A 146 12.51 3.17 -17.24
C PRO A 146 11.42 3.48 -16.21
N ALA A 147 10.97 2.46 -15.49
CA ALA A 147 10.13 2.63 -14.30
C ALA A 147 10.78 1.97 -13.10
N LEU A 148 10.72 2.65 -11.97
CA LEU A 148 11.06 2.07 -10.67
C LEU A 148 9.87 1.21 -10.23
N PHE A 149 10.14 -0.02 -9.79
CA PHE A 149 9.09 -0.90 -9.32
C PHE A 149 9.33 -1.40 -7.90
N ALA A 150 8.23 -1.71 -7.22
CA ALA A 150 8.21 -2.45 -5.97
C ALA A 150 7.21 -3.60 -6.06
N ARG A 151 7.65 -4.82 -5.73
CA ARG A 151 6.83 -6.00 -5.54
C ARG A 151 6.87 -6.39 -4.07
N VAL A 152 5.73 -6.27 -3.40
CA VAL A 152 5.58 -6.59 -1.97
C VAL A 152 4.98 -7.98 -1.84
N TRP A 153 5.78 -8.89 -1.36
CA TRP A 153 5.42 -10.29 -1.14
C TRP A 153 5.08 -10.52 0.33
N VAL A 154 4.06 -11.34 0.58
CA VAL A 154 3.66 -11.74 1.94
C VAL A 154 3.68 -13.25 2.05
N ARG A 155 4.15 -13.76 3.19
CA ARG A 155 4.22 -15.19 3.46
C ARG A 155 2.93 -15.69 4.08
N GLN A 156 2.19 -16.48 3.31
CA GLN A 156 0.99 -17.21 3.71
C GLN A 156 1.33 -18.66 4.10
N LEU A 157 0.39 -19.42 4.66
CA LEU A 157 0.58 -20.86 4.91
C LEU A 157 0.90 -21.64 3.63
N SER A 158 0.38 -21.20 2.50
CA SER A 158 0.57 -21.79 1.17
C SER A 158 1.81 -21.28 0.42
N GLY A 159 2.73 -20.56 1.09
CA GLY A 159 3.92 -19.95 0.50
C GLY A 159 3.80 -18.45 0.24
N TRP A 160 4.75 -17.91 -0.52
CA TRP A 160 4.76 -16.50 -0.85
C TRP A 160 3.65 -16.11 -1.81
N ARG A 161 3.00 -14.97 -1.54
CA ARG A 161 1.97 -14.34 -2.40
C ARG A 161 2.30 -12.88 -2.62
N LEU A 162 2.16 -12.41 -3.84
CA LEU A 162 2.31 -10.99 -4.16
C LEU A 162 1.06 -10.24 -3.67
N LEU A 163 1.23 -9.34 -2.72
CA LEU A 163 0.17 -8.50 -2.16
C LEU A 163 0.04 -7.19 -2.94
N LEU A 164 1.18 -6.60 -3.31
CA LEU A 164 1.17 -5.32 -3.98
C LEU A 164 2.30 -5.25 -5.01
N TYR A 165 1.99 -4.66 -6.17
CA TYR A 165 2.95 -4.30 -7.20
C TYR A 165 2.74 -2.85 -7.57
N GLN A 166 3.76 -2.02 -7.42
CA GLN A 166 3.69 -0.60 -7.74
C GLN A 166 4.83 -0.22 -8.68
N GLU A 167 4.49 0.61 -9.66
CA GLU A 167 5.40 1.19 -10.63
C GLU A 167 5.37 2.71 -10.50
N THR A 168 6.53 3.35 -10.63
CA THR A 168 6.66 4.80 -10.65
C THR A 168 7.56 5.20 -11.80
N ALA A 169 7.02 5.97 -12.72
CA ALA A 169 7.80 6.55 -13.81
C ALA A 169 8.71 7.66 -13.26
N PRO A 170 9.96 7.76 -13.71
CA PRO A 170 10.77 8.94 -13.45
C PRO A 170 10.08 10.19 -14.00
N PRO A 171 10.22 11.34 -13.37
CA PRO A 171 9.59 12.56 -13.85
C PRO A 171 10.16 12.99 -15.19
N ASP A 172 9.29 13.42 -16.08
CA ASP A 172 9.72 14.20 -17.25
C ASP A 172 10.38 15.52 -16.79
N ALA A 173 11.39 15.99 -17.51
CA ALA A 173 12.20 17.14 -17.10
C ALA A 173 11.38 18.42 -16.81
N VAL A 174 10.20 18.54 -17.41
CA VAL A 174 9.28 19.70 -17.29
C VAL A 174 8.48 19.66 -15.98
N VAL A 175 8.37 18.51 -15.34
CA VAL A 175 7.45 18.29 -14.20
C VAL A 175 8.12 18.54 -12.86
N ARG A 176 9.44 18.67 -12.82
CA ARG A 176 10.22 18.77 -11.56
C ARG A 176 9.89 19.97 -10.68
N ASP A 177 9.43 21.09 -11.25
CA ASP A 177 9.30 22.35 -10.49
C ASP A 177 7.91 22.60 -9.88
N ALA A 178 6.88 21.82 -10.27
CA ALA A 178 5.51 22.17 -9.95
C ALA A 178 4.82 21.34 -8.86
N ARG A 179 5.35 20.17 -8.50
CA ARG A 179 4.54 19.13 -7.84
C ARG A 179 4.58 19.09 -6.31
N TYR A 180 5.62 19.58 -5.68
CA TYR A 180 5.67 19.69 -4.22
C TYR A 180 5.71 21.15 -3.84
N GLY A 181 4.56 21.82 -4.09
CA GLY A 181 4.39 23.25 -3.91
C GLY A 181 4.80 23.71 -2.51
N THR A 182 6.03 24.14 -2.39
CA THR A 182 6.49 25.03 -1.35
C THR A 182 5.82 26.38 -1.53
N THR A 183 4.59 26.52 -1.08
CA THR A 183 3.95 27.83 -1.08
C THR A 183 4.35 28.57 0.20
N ARG A 184 5.32 29.46 0.07
CA ARG A 184 5.63 30.48 1.10
C ARG A 184 4.40 31.25 1.57
N ALA A 185 3.35 31.31 0.79
CA ALA A 185 2.30 32.30 0.95
C ALA A 185 1.19 31.91 1.92
N GLN A 186 0.93 30.63 2.18
CA GLN A 186 -0.22 30.23 3.00
C GLN A 186 0.00 28.89 3.68
N ARG A 187 1.04 28.78 4.51
CA ARG A 187 1.14 27.63 5.40
C ARG A 187 -0.13 27.55 6.24
N PRO A 188 -0.86 26.45 6.22
CA PRO A 188 -1.95 26.23 7.16
C PRO A 188 -1.41 26.30 8.59
N THR A 189 -2.16 26.91 9.50
CA THR A 189 -1.76 26.97 10.91
C THR A 189 -1.80 25.61 11.59
N GLN A 190 -2.51 24.65 10.99
CA GLN A 190 -2.72 23.31 11.53
C GLN A 190 -2.73 22.27 10.39
N CYS A 191 -2.22 21.09 10.69
CA CYS A 191 -2.35 19.91 9.88
C CYS A 191 -3.32 18.95 10.58
N ASP A 192 -4.54 18.79 10.05
CA ASP A 192 -5.49 17.81 10.58
C ASP A 192 -5.29 16.45 9.95
N ASN A 193 -5.48 16.30 8.67
CA ASN A 193 -5.21 15.09 7.89
C ASN A 193 -3.92 15.32 7.08
N PRO A 194 -2.88 14.49 7.25
CA PRO A 194 -2.83 13.25 8.02
C PRO A 194 -2.27 13.34 9.44
N CYS A 195 -2.03 14.52 10.00
CA CYS A 195 -1.26 14.67 11.24
C CYS A 195 -2.05 14.35 12.53
N ARG A 196 -3.37 14.46 12.50
CA ARG A 196 -4.25 14.28 13.68
C ARG A 196 -5.38 13.31 13.44
N SER A 197 -5.79 13.13 12.18
CA SER A 197 -6.89 12.26 11.80
C SER A 197 -6.61 11.56 10.50
N LEU A 198 -7.20 10.38 10.33
CA LEU A 198 -7.11 9.57 9.11
C LEU A 198 -8.47 8.95 8.82
N PRO A 199 -8.82 8.72 7.55
CA PRO A 199 -10.03 7.98 7.18
C PRO A 199 -9.82 6.47 7.36
N TYR A 200 -9.28 6.08 8.51
CA TYR A 200 -8.94 4.70 8.85
C TYR A 200 -9.10 4.45 10.36
N LYS A 201 -9.68 3.31 10.72
CA LYS A 201 -9.82 2.88 12.10
C LYS A 201 -8.95 1.63 12.32
N PRO A 202 -7.87 1.72 13.12
CA PRO A 202 -7.03 0.56 13.40
C PRO A 202 -7.77 -0.49 14.22
N LEU A 203 -7.55 -1.77 13.87
CA LEU A 203 -8.26 -2.92 14.47
C LEU A 203 -7.40 -3.69 15.49
N SER A 204 -6.12 -3.38 15.63
CA SER A 204 -5.20 -4.02 16.57
C SER A 204 -4.27 -3.00 17.22
N SER A 205 -3.58 -3.38 18.30
CA SER A 205 -2.56 -2.55 18.96
C SER A 205 -1.42 -2.20 18.00
N ASP A 206 -0.89 -3.18 17.26
CA ASP A 206 0.16 -2.92 16.27
C ASP A 206 -0.31 -1.95 15.18
N ALA A 207 -1.54 -2.09 14.69
CA ALA A 207 -2.10 -1.14 13.73
C ALA A 207 -2.24 0.27 14.33
N GLN A 208 -2.59 0.39 15.62
CA GLN A 208 -2.64 1.67 16.32
C GLN A 208 -1.25 2.31 16.43
N GLU A 209 -0.23 1.53 16.81
CA GLU A 209 1.16 1.99 16.90
C GLU A 209 1.70 2.46 15.55
N ILE A 210 1.43 1.71 14.45
CA ILE A 210 1.84 2.08 13.09
C ILE A 210 1.16 3.38 12.65
N VAL A 211 -0.15 3.49 12.87
CA VAL A 211 -0.92 4.70 12.55
C VAL A 211 -0.41 5.91 13.33
N ALA A 212 -0.11 5.74 14.61
CA ALA A 212 0.47 6.81 15.43
C ALA A 212 1.86 7.23 14.93
N SER A 213 2.72 6.27 14.57
CA SER A 213 4.04 6.55 13.98
C SER A 213 3.93 7.24 12.63
N PHE A 214 2.97 6.83 11.78
CA PHE A 214 2.69 7.50 10.52
C PHE A 214 2.28 8.97 10.73
N MET A 215 1.27 9.22 11.57
CA MET A 215 0.78 10.58 11.86
C MET A 215 1.88 11.47 12.46
N ALA A 216 2.72 10.92 13.36
CA ALA A 216 3.86 11.62 13.95
C ALA A 216 4.92 11.98 12.89
N GLY A 217 5.19 11.06 11.94
CA GLY A 217 6.09 11.32 10.82
C GLY A 217 5.59 12.44 9.90
N GLU A 218 4.31 12.40 9.51
CA GLU A 218 3.69 13.45 8.69
C GLU A 218 3.64 14.80 9.42
N LYS A 219 3.40 14.77 10.74
CA LYS A 219 3.49 15.99 11.57
C LYS A 219 4.91 16.56 11.60
N ALA A 220 5.93 15.71 11.70
CA ALA A 220 7.32 16.15 11.67
C ALA A 220 7.68 16.81 10.32
N VAL A 221 7.16 16.28 9.20
CA VAL A 221 7.28 16.92 7.88
C VAL A 221 6.59 18.30 7.88
N PHE A 222 5.36 18.37 8.35
CA PHE A 222 4.60 19.61 8.45
C PHE A 222 5.30 20.67 9.33
N ASP A 223 5.90 20.26 10.45
CA ASP A 223 6.61 21.14 11.38
C ASP A 223 8.02 21.51 10.89
N ALA A 224 8.49 20.95 9.78
CA ALA A 224 9.87 21.03 9.31
C ALA A 224 10.88 20.62 10.41
N ASP A 225 10.59 19.51 11.09
CA ASP A 225 11.40 18.91 12.15
C ASP A 225 12.11 17.64 11.66
N PRO A 226 13.29 17.76 11.02
CA PRO A 226 14.02 16.60 10.48
C PRO A 226 14.49 15.64 11.57
N GLU A 227 14.73 16.11 12.80
CA GLU A 227 15.15 15.29 13.93
C GLU A 227 13.99 14.39 14.41
N ALA A 228 12.76 14.92 14.47
CA ALA A 228 11.59 14.13 14.77
C ALA A 228 11.29 13.14 13.65
N ALA A 229 11.35 13.57 12.37
CA ALA A 229 11.16 12.71 11.22
C ALA A 229 12.16 11.53 11.22
N SER A 230 13.44 11.82 11.49
CA SER A 230 14.51 10.80 11.50
C SER A 230 14.24 9.65 12.47
N ARG A 231 13.56 9.91 13.62
CA ARG A 231 13.23 8.87 14.59
C ARG A 231 12.18 7.85 14.08
N MET A 232 11.33 8.27 13.14
CA MET A 232 10.31 7.40 12.53
C MET A 232 10.86 6.57 11.38
N LEU A 233 12.06 6.88 10.90
CA LEU A 233 12.70 6.24 9.75
C LEU A 233 13.71 5.20 10.20
N ALA A 234 13.65 4.02 9.60
CA ALA A 234 14.71 3.03 9.72
C ALA A 234 16.01 3.53 9.05
N ASP A 235 17.17 3.02 9.47
CA ASP A 235 18.45 3.46 8.88
C ASP A 235 18.61 3.02 7.43
N ASP A 236 17.95 1.93 7.04
CA ASP A 236 17.92 1.38 5.69
C ASP A 236 16.67 1.78 4.89
N VAL A 237 15.96 2.84 5.30
CA VAL A 237 14.77 3.29 4.60
C VAL A 237 15.09 3.74 3.18
N MET A 238 14.16 3.45 2.26
CA MET A 238 14.22 3.88 0.87
C MET A 238 12.94 4.60 0.49
N PHE A 239 13.08 5.75 -0.16
CA PHE A 239 11.97 6.53 -0.71
C PHE A 239 12.05 6.55 -2.23
N VAL A 240 10.92 6.30 -2.87
CA VAL A 240 10.71 6.47 -4.31
C VAL A 240 9.57 7.46 -4.47
N THR A 241 9.86 8.61 -5.08
CA THR A 241 8.89 9.69 -5.27
C THR A 241 8.74 10.03 -6.75
N PRO A 242 7.59 10.55 -7.20
CA PRO A 242 7.37 10.85 -8.62
C PRO A 242 8.27 11.94 -9.18
N ASP A 243 8.88 12.75 -8.32
CA ASP A 243 9.82 13.83 -8.66
C ASP A 243 11.28 13.39 -8.64
N SER A 244 11.56 12.16 -8.24
CA SER A 244 12.92 11.64 -8.13
C SER A 244 13.21 10.57 -9.21
N SER A 245 14.31 10.72 -9.90
CA SER A 245 14.80 9.72 -10.87
C SER A 245 15.52 8.55 -10.22
N GLN A 246 15.86 8.66 -8.94
CA GLN A 246 16.55 7.65 -8.15
C GLN A 246 15.93 7.55 -6.76
N PRO A 247 15.92 6.35 -6.15
CA PRO A 247 15.54 6.21 -4.76
C PRO A 247 16.40 7.07 -3.83
N MET A 248 15.81 7.62 -2.79
CA MET A 248 16.50 8.38 -1.73
C MET A 248 16.64 7.52 -0.48
N ASP A 249 17.79 7.59 0.17
CA ASP A 249 18.01 7.04 1.50
C ASP A 249 17.59 8.01 2.63
N LYS A 250 17.75 7.57 3.89
CA LYS A 250 17.45 8.37 5.08
C LYS A 250 18.22 9.69 5.10
N ALA A 251 19.53 9.65 4.82
CA ALA A 251 20.38 10.84 4.90
C ALA A 251 19.96 11.88 3.85
N GLN A 252 19.67 11.44 2.63
CA GLN A 252 19.19 12.29 1.55
C GLN A 252 17.81 12.89 1.89
N ARG A 253 16.88 12.09 2.43
CA ARG A 253 15.55 12.57 2.85
C ARG A 253 15.67 13.64 3.94
N ILE A 254 16.48 13.42 4.95
CA ILE A 254 16.69 14.37 6.03
C ILE A 254 17.39 15.64 5.53
N ALA A 255 18.36 15.52 4.60
CA ALA A 255 19.00 16.68 3.98
C ALA A 255 18.01 17.55 3.19
N VAL A 256 17.06 16.95 2.48
CA VAL A 256 15.96 17.67 1.81
C VAL A 256 15.12 18.45 2.83
N MET A 257 14.73 17.85 3.95
CA MET A 257 13.99 18.55 5.00
C MET A 257 14.78 19.72 5.62
N HIS A 258 16.09 19.54 5.84
CA HIS A 258 16.94 20.63 6.28
C HIS A 258 17.01 21.78 5.27
N SER A 259 17.06 21.47 3.97
CA SER A 259 17.09 22.50 2.93
C SER A 259 15.80 23.34 2.92
N PHE A 260 14.64 22.72 3.04
CA PHE A 260 13.36 23.43 3.17
C PHE A 260 13.34 24.32 4.42
N ARG A 261 13.76 23.78 5.57
CA ARG A 261 13.84 24.54 6.82
C ARG A 261 14.75 25.76 6.69
N HIS A 262 15.92 25.62 6.08
CA HIS A 262 16.86 26.73 5.85
C HIS A 262 16.30 27.79 4.88
N ALA A 263 15.55 27.37 3.88
CA ALA A 263 14.87 28.27 2.94
C ALA A 263 13.65 28.99 3.58
N GLY A 264 13.25 28.62 4.80
CA GLY A 264 12.01 29.09 5.42
C GLY A 264 10.77 28.52 4.73
N GLU A 265 10.93 27.41 4.02
CA GLU A 265 9.90 26.69 3.29
C GLU A 265 9.38 25.52 4.12
N VAL A 266 8.21 25.01 3.76
CA VAL A 266 7.58 23.87 4.42
C VAL A 266 7.09 22.91 3.37
N GLU A 267 7.41 21.65 3.56
CA GLU A 267 6.78 20.57 2.82
C GLU A 267 5.42 20.28 3.48
N LEU A 268 4.35 20.35 2.72
CA LEU A 268 3.02 20.00 3.22
C LEU A 268 2.76 18.52 2.95
N PRO A 269 2.46 17.71 3.97
CA PRO A 269 2.12 16.31 3.77
C PRO A 269 0.80 16.20 2.98
N PRO A 270 0.71 15.28 2.00
CA PRO A 270 -0.51 15.07 1.25
C PRO A 270 -1.61 14.50 2.15
N ALA A 271 -2.84 14.98 1.98
CA ALA A 271 -3.99 14.50 2.72
C ALA A 271 -4.31 13.03 2.33
N VAL A 272 -4.66 12.20 3.30
CA VAL A 272 -5.03 10.80 3.06
C VAL A 272 -6.51 10.72 2.72
N ALA A 273 -6.83 10.27 1.50
CA ALA A 273 -8.20 10.04 1.04
C ALA A 273 -8.69 8.63 1.41
N SER A 274 -7.82 7.63 1.31
CA SER A 274 -8.10 6.26 1.73
C SER A 274 -6.84 5.56 2.23
N MET A 275 -7.02 4.52 3.05
CA MET A 275 -5.92 3.75 3.65
C MET A 275 -6.32 2.29 3.83
N ALA A 276 -5.41 1.39 3.48
CA ALA A 276 -5.43 0.00 3.87
C ALA A 276 -4.13 -0.35 4.61
N LEU A 277 -4.22 -1.19 5.64
CA LEU A 277 -3.08 -1.62 6.45
C LEU A 277 -3.19 -3.10 6.77
N TRP A 278 -2.17 -3.86 6.39
CA TRP A 278 -2.02 -5.28 6.68
C TRP A 278 -0.83 -5.49 7.60
N VAL A 279 -1.05 -6.16 8.74
CA VAL A 279 0.00 -6.43 9.74
C VAL A 279 0.36 -7.90 9.70
N PHE A 280 1.66 -8.21 9.60
CA PHE A 280 2.22 -9.55 9.47
C PHE A 280 3.30 -9.80 10.55
N GLY A 281 2.90 -9.79 11.81
CA GLY A 281 3.84 -9.86 12.94
C GLY A 281 4.67 -8.58 13.05
N ASN A 282 5.99 -8.68 12.90
CA ASN A 282 6.91 -7.54 13.02
C ASN A 282 7.05 -6.71 11.73
N ALA A 283 6.19 -6.93 10.75
CA ALA A 283 6.17 -6.13 9.52
C ALA A 283 4.74 -5.78 9.12
N ALA A 284 4.57 -4.67 8.42
CA ALA A 284 3.26 -4.27 7.90
C ALA A 284 3.39 -3.58 6.54
N VAL A 285 2.32 -3.68 5.77
CA VAL A 285 2.17 -3.03 4.48
C VAL A 285 1.01 -2.05 4.57
N MET A 286 1.26 -0.80 4.19
CA MET A 286 0.28 0.26 4.16
C MET A 286 0.12 0.75 2.72
N SER A 287 -1.10 0.82 2.23
CA SER A 287 -1.44 1.40 0.94
C SER A 287 -2.33 2.62 1.15
N LEU A 288 -2.04 3.70 0.45
CA LEU A 288 -2.70 5.00 0.61
C LEU A 288 -3.11 5.57 -0.74
N ASP A 289 -4.30 6.13 -0.81
CA ASP A 289 -4.63 7.17 -1.78
C ASP A 289 -4.48 8.52 -1.07
N GLN A 290 -3.72 9.43 -1.66
CA GLN A 290 -3.38 10.73 -1.06
C GLN A 290 -3.67 11.84 -2.07
N GLU A 291 -4.02 13.01 -1.57
CA GLU A 291 -4.18 14.23 -2.36
C GLU A 291 -3.08 15.22 -1.97
N SER A 292 -2.28 15.63 -2.97
CA SER A 292 -1.25 16.64 -2.76
C SER A 292 -1.85 18.01 -2.46
N PRO A 293 -1.11 18.96 -1.88
CA PRO A 293 -1.58 20.33 -1.69
C PRO A 293 -1.95 21.04 -3.00
N ALA A 294 -1.46 20.54 -4.14
CA ALA A 294 -1.80 21.03 -5.48
C ALA A 294 -3.09 20.39 -6.06
N GLY A 295 -3.74 19.46 -5.32
CA GLY A 295 -4.93 18.74 -5.76
C GLY A 295 -4.63 17.52 -6.65
N GLU A 296 -3.38 17.10 -6.75
CA GLU A 296 -3.01 15.90 -7.49
C GLU A 296 -3.19 14.65 -6.64
N MET A 297 -3.70 13.58 -7.24
CA MET A 297 -3.83 12.30 -6.56
C MET A 297 -2.53 11.51 -6.64
N LEU A 298 -2.13 10.94 -5.51
CA LEU A 298 -0.96 10.09 -5.34
C LEU A 298 -1.40 8.73 -4.80
N ARG A 299 -0.78 7.67 -5.24
CA ARG A 299 -0.86 6.34 -4.61
C ARG A 299 0.44 6.01 -3.95
N ALA A 300 0.37 5.66 -2.67
CA ALA A 300 1.56 5.39 -1.89
C ALA A 300 1.51 3.98 -1.29
N THR A 301 2.66 3.30 -1.35
CA THR A 301 2.92 2.05 -0.64
C THR A 301 4.00 2.31 0.38
N ARG A 302 3.75 1.89 1.63
CA ARG A 302 4.74 1.98 2.71
C ARG A 302 4.92 0.63 3.38
N ILE A 303 6.16 0.29 3.73
CA ILE A 303 6.48 -0.88 4.53
C ILE A 303 7.02 -0.41 5.87
N TRP A 304 6.46 -0.99 6.91
CA TRP A 304 6.85 -0.76 8.30
C TRP A 304 7.47 -2.02 8.88
N ALA A 305 8.52 -1.88 9.66
CA ALA A 305 9.11 -2.98 10.42
C ALA A 305 9.24 -2.59 11.89
N LYS A 306 8.94 -3.54 12.78
CA LYS A 306 9.10 -3.38 14.23
C LYS A 306 10.52 -3.77 14.59
N ARG A 307 11.33 -2.79 15.02
CA ARG A 307 12.72 -2.94 15.41
C ARG A 307 12.88 -2.39 16.83
N ASP A 308 13.49 -3.15 17.72
CA ASP A 308 13.66 -2.76 19.11
C ASP A 308 12.35 -2.30 19.80
N GLY A 309 11.25 -2.96 19.44
CA GLY A 309 9.91 -2.66 19.95
C GLY A 309 9.23 -1.45 19.33
N GLN A 310 9.84 -0.74 18.37
CA GLN A 310 9.30 0.44 17.70
C GLN A 310 9.02 0.19 16.23
N TRP A 311 7.88 0.69 15.74
CA TRP A 311 7.56 0.67 14.32
C TRP A 311 8.29 1.80 13.58
N GLN A 312 9.09 1.41 12.59
CA GLN A 312 9.85 2.33 11.74
C GLN A 312 9.48 2.12 10.28
N LEU A 313 9.41 3.21 9.51
CA LEU A 313 9.24 3.17 8.07
C LEU A 313 10.53 2.68 7.42
N THR A 314 10.43 1.61 6.62
CA THR A 314 11.57 1.01 5.88
C THR A 314 11.50 1.25 4.38
N PHE A 315 10.30 1.53 3.87
CA PHE A 315 10.09 1.80 2.44
C PHE A 315 8.89 2.69 2.23
N SER A 316 9.00 3.61 1.27
CA SER A 316 7.89 4.43 0.78
C SER A 316 8.03 4.65 -0.72
N GLN A 317 7.01 4.29 -1.48
CA GLN A 317 6.93 4.58 -2.92
C GLN A 317 5.64 5.32 -3.20
N GLN A 318 5.74 6.38 -3.99
CA GLN A 318 4.61 7.18 -4.44
C GLN A 318 4.54 7.18 -5.96
N THR A 319 3.32 7.09 -6.50
CA THR A 319 3.03 7.19 -7.94
C THR A 319 1.93 8.22 -8.15
N LEU A 320 2.16 9.16 -9.05
CA LEU A 320 1.16 10.15 -9.43
C LEU A 320 0.07 9.51 -10.27
N VAL A 321 -1.18 9.83 -9.99
CA VAL A 321 -2.33 9.45 -10.82
C VAL A 321 -2.48 10.45 -11.96
N GLN A 322 -2.37 9.93 -13.20
CA GLN A 322 -2.47 10.70 -14.44
C GLN A 322 -3.88 10.64 -15.02
#